data_2db6e15309e2b17f5739a26d38b5dc8a
#
_entry.id   2db6e15309e2b17f5739a26d38b5dc8a
#
_cell.length_a   1.000
_cell.length_b   1.000
_cell.length_c   1.000
_cell.angle_alpha   90.00
_cell.angle_beta   90.00
_cell.angle_gamma   90.00
#
_symmetry.space_group_name_H-M   'P 1'
#
loop_
_entity.id
_entity.type
_entity.pdbx_description
1 polymer ?
#
loop_
_entity_poly.entity_id
_entity_poly.type
_entity_poly.pdbx_seq_one_letter_code
_entity_poly.pdbx_strand_id
1 'polypeptide(L)'
;MEKKLGVDLSGRPIMVTARGVSAARDGQIHTDSRTKLITVLIYMNNAWEAKSGRLRLLRGPDNLDDVIAEVPPDEGTMLIFKNEPHAWHGFHAFEGPRRVIQLNWVTDMGVVRREQFRHKVSAFFKRLRGKNAQSVERM
;
A
#
# COMPACT_ATOMS: atom_id res chain seq x y z
N MET A 1 16.83 -6.44 -10.11
CA MET A 1 16.01 -5.28 -9.68
C MET A 1 16.83 -4.01 -9.70
N GLU A 2 17.92 -3.91 -8.98
CA GLU A 2 18.81 -2.73 -8.87
C GLU A 2 19.23 -2.15 -10.22
N LYS A 3 19.77 -2.98 -11.12
CA LYS A 3 20.17 -2.55 -12.48
C LYS A 3 19.04 -1.89 -13.28
N LYS A 4 17.79 -2.40 -13.15
CA LYS A 4 16.64 -1.86 -13.91
C LYS A 4 16.15 -0.54 -13.35
N LEU A 5 16.27 -0.34 -12.04
CA LEU A 5 15.70 0.81 -11.35
C LEU A 5 16.75 1.87 -11.01
N GLY A 6 18.04 1.58 -11.23
CA GLY A 6 19.14 2.50 -10.94
C GLY A 6 19.23 2.86 -9.45
N VAL A 7 18.97 1.92 -8.55
CA VAL A 7 18.96 2.14 -7.09
C VAL A 7 19.83 1.11 -6.42
N ASP A 8 20.72 1.56 -5.55
CA ASP A 8 21.49 0.67 -4.67
C ASP A 8 20.64 0.31 -3.44
N LEU A 9 20.39 -0.98 -3.30
CA LEU A 9 19.61 -1.56 -2.20
C LEU A 9 20.47 -2.30 -1.17
N SER A 10 21.80 -2.28 -1.35
CA SER A 10 22.75 -2.97 -0.46
C SER A 10 22.58 -2.47 0.98
N GLY A 11 22.34 -3.40 1.90
CA GLY A 11 22.16 -3.07 3.32
C GLY A 11 20.90 -2.24 3.66
N ARG A 12 20.03 -1.97 2.70
CA ARG A 12 18.79 -1.24 2.95
C ARG A 12 17.75 -2.10 3.66
N PRO A 13 17.12 -1.58 4.71
CA PRO A 13 16.06 -2.30 5.41
C PRO A 13 14.82 -2.51 4.53
N ILE A 14 14.10 -3.59 4.78
CA ILE A 14 12.85 -3.90 4.10
C ILE A 14 11.72 -3.87 5.12
N MET A 15 10.67 -3.14 4.80
CA MET A 15 9.39 -3.22 5.50
C MET A 15 8.45 -4.13 4.72
N VAL A 16 7.78 -5.04 5.43
CA VAL A 16 6.77 -5.93 4.87
C VAL A 16 5.41 -5.60 5.49
N THR A 17 4.42 -5.38 4.65
CA THR A 17 3.04 -5.14 5.08
C THR A 17 2.10 -6.06 4.31
N ALA A 18 1.27 -6.81 5.02
CA ALA A 18 0.17 -7.57 4.42
C ALA A 18 -1.15 -6.81 4.60
N ARG A 19 -1.91 -6.67 3.52
CA ARG A 19 -3.25 -6.07 3.52
C ARG A 19 -4.23 -7.09 2.96
N GLY A 20 -5.34 -7.33 3.67
CA GLY A 20 -6.35 -8.31 3.28
C GLY A 20 -7.63 -7.70 2.74
N VAL A 21 -7.94 -6.48 3.18
CA VAL A 21 -9.20 -5.80 2.89
C VAL A 21 -8.93 -4.36 2.52
N SER A 22 -9.66 -3.85 1.53
CA SER A 22 -9.73 -2.45 1.15
C SER A 22 -11.03 -1.84 1.66
N ALA A 23 -10.97 -0.60 2.13
CA ALA A 23 -12.12 0.20 2.52
C ALA A 23 -12.41 1.28 1.48
N ALA A 24 -13.62 1.85 1.50
CA ALA A 24 -14.04 2.88 0.54
C ALA A 24 -13.12 4.13 0.51
N ARG A 25 -12.41 4.41 1.60
CA ARG A 25 -11.45 5.51 1.71
C ARG A 25 -10.06 5.23 1.12
N ASP A 26 -9.80 3.97 0.75
CA ASP A 26 -8.49 3.58 0.20
C ASP A 26 -8.43 3.89 -1.29
N GLY A 27 -7.23 4.01 -1.82
CA GLY A 27 -6.99 4.24 -3.25
C GLY A 27 -6.78 5.70 -3.65
N GLN A 28 -6.75 6.63 -2.69
CA GLN A 28 -6.46 8.05 -2.97
C GLN A 28 -5.16 8.20 -3.74
N ILE A 29 -5.13 9.17 -4.68
CA ILE A 29 -3.91 9.49 -5.45
C ILE A 29 -2.82 9.99 -4.50
N HIS A 30 -1.67 9.40 -4.58
CA HIS A 30 -0.49 9.80 -3.79
C HIS A 30 0.81 9.36 -4.45
N THR A 31 1.91 9.88 -3.95
CA THR A 31 3.23 9.31 -4.10
C THR A 31 3.65 8.67 -2.78
N ASP A 32 4.52 7.69 -2.83
CA ASP A 32 5.08 7.11 -1.62
C ASP A 32 5.99 8.10 -0.88
N SER A 33 6.15 7.90 0.42
CA SER A 33 7.05 8.71 1.26
C SER A 33 8.48 8.68 0.71
N ARG A 34 9.21 9.80 0.77
CA ARG A 34 10.62 9.93 0.34
C ARG A 34 11.57 8.97 1.04
N THR A 35 11.17 8.39 2.15
CA THR A 35 11.94 7.38 2.88
C THR A 35 11.84 5.98 2.28
N LYS A 36 10.90 5.75 1.37
CA LYS A 36 10.81 4.52 0.58
C LYS A 36 11.62 4.70 -0.71
N LEU A 37 12.49 3.78 -1.01
CA LEU A 37 13.31 3.78 -2.22
C LEU A 37 12.60 3.03 -3.35
N ILE A 38 12.06 1.86 -3.03
CA ILE A 38 11.34 0.99 -3.94
C ILE A 38 10.12 0.43 -3.24
N THR A 39 9.02 0.35 -3.97
CA THR A 39 7.80 -0.37 -3.58
C THR A 39 7.62 -1.59 -4.48
N VAL A 40 7.37 -2.73 -3.86
CA VAL A 40 6.97 -3.98 -4.52
C VAL A 40 5.58 -4.35 -4.00
N LEU A 41 4.67 -4.62 -4.90
CA LEU A 41 3.34 -5.13 -4.60
C LEU A 41 3.19 -6.52 -5.20
N ILE A 42 2.85 -7.50 -4.37
CA ILE A 42 2.57 -8.87 -4.79
C ILE A 42 1.10 -9.14 -4.50
N TYR A 43 0.31 -9.33 -5.54
CA TYR A 43 -1.13 -9.56 -5.42
C TYR A 43 -1.47 -11.03 -5.24
N MET A 44 -2.49 -11.30 -4.43
CA MET A 44 -2.89 -12.64 -4.00
C MET A 44 -4.41 -12.81 -4.05
N ASN A 45 -5.07 -12.22 -5.03
CA ASN A 45 -6.49 -12.39 -5.23
C ASN A 45 -6.72 -13.36 -6.40
N ASN A 46 -7.79 -14.14 -6.34
CA ASN A 46 -8.27 -14.86 -7.53
C ASN A 46 -8.54 -13.85 -8.66
N ALA A 47 -8.92 -14.32 -9.84
CA ALA A 47 -9.23 -13.47 -10.98
C ALA A 47 -10.05 -12.23 -10.56
N TRP A 48 -9.52 -11.04 -10.90
CA TRP A 48 -10.11 -9.77 -10.46
C TRP A 48 -11.14 -9.27 -11.48
N GLU A 49 -12.39 -9.51 -11.21
CA GLU A 49 -13.48 -9.13 -12.11
C GLU A 49 -13.95 -7.68 -11.93
N ALA A 50 -13.73 -7.10 -10.74
CA ALA A 50 -14.15 -5.73 -10.46
C ALA A 50 -13.40 -4.72 -11.35
N LYS A 51 -14.12 -3.70 -11.84
CA LYS A 51 -13.52 -2.57 -12.57
C LYS A 51 -12.72 -1.65 -11.65
N SER A 52 -13.12 -1.50 -10.38
CA SER A 52 -12.42 -0.75 -9.35
C SER A 52 -11.35 -1.58 -8.63
N GLY A 53 -10.51 -0.93 -7.81
CA GLY A 53 -9.47 -1.62 -7.04
C GLY A 53 -8.21 -2.01 -7.82
N ARG A 54 -8.15 -1.74 -9.13
CA ARG A 54 -6.97 -1.93 -9.97
C ARG A 54 -6.00 -0.78 -9.76
N LEU A 55 -4.74 -1.08 -9.47
CA LEU A 55 -3.77 -0.02 -9.26
C LEU A 55 -3.47 0.70 -10.57
N ARG A 56 -3.48 2.01 -10.52
CA ARG A 56 -3.18 2.89 -11.66
C ARG A 56 -1.92 3.69 -11.37
N LEU A 57 -0.99 3.66 -12.30
CA LEU A 57 0.14 4.57 -12.37
C LEU A 57 -0.30 5.76 -13.21
N LEU A 58 -0.10 6.97 -12.70
CA LEU A 58 -0.74 8.18 -13.22
C LEU A 58 0.30 9.19 -13.73
N ARG A 59 -0.10 10.04 -14.70
CA ARG A 59 0.73 11.15 -15.17
C ARG A 59 0.76 12.32 -14.19
N GLY A 60 -0.26 12.45 -13.34
CA GLY A 60 -0.38 13.58 -12.44
C GLY A 60 -1.18 13.28 -11.16
N PRO A 61 -1.30 14.27 -10.27
CA PRO A 61 -1.92 14.10 -8.96
C PRO A 61 -3.44 14.24 -8.95
N ASP A 62 -4.06 14.69 -10.04
CA ASP A 62 -5.42 15.24 -9.96
C ASP A 62 -6.48 14.33 -10.57
N ASN A 63 -6.08 13.34 -11.38
CA ASN A 63 -7.03 12.53 -12.14
C ASN A 63 -6.64 11.05 -12.14
N LEU A 64 -7.49 10.21 -11.55
CA LEU A 64 -7.33 8.74 -11.56
C LEU A 64 -7.44 8.14 -12.96
N ASP A 65 -8.05 8.84 -13.91
CA ASP A 65 -8.25 8.34 -15.28
C ASP A 65 -7.16 8.79 -16.26
N ASP A 66 -6.22 9.64 -15.80
CA ASP A 66 -5.01 9.98 -16.58
C ASP A 66 -3.91 8.93 -16.37
N VAL A 67 -4.15 7.76 -16.93
CA VAL A 67 -3.42 6.52 -16.65
C VAL A 67 -2.23 6.35 -17.58
N ILE A 68 -1.07 6.02 -17.01
CA ILE A 68 0.10 5.47 -17.72
C ILE A 68 -0.05 3.96 -17.88
N ALA A 69 -0.42 3.27 -16.80
CA ALA A 69 -0.62 1.84 -16.77
C ALA A 69 -1.62 1.47 -15.66
N GLU A 70 -2.43 0.45 -15.92
CA GLU A 70 -3.32 -0.15 -14.93
C GLU A 70 -2.89 -1.58 -14.65
N VAL A 71 -2.83 -1.94 -13.38
CA VAL A 71 -2.36 -3.25 -12.92
C VAL A 71 -3.50 -3.95 -12.17
N PRO A 72 -4.02 -5.05 -12.71
CA PRO A 72 -5.01 -5.85 -12.00
C PRO A 72 -4.37 -6.53 -10.79
N PRO A 73 -5.09 -6.61 -9.65
CA PRO A 73 -4.54 -7.22 -8.45
C PRO A 73 -4.70 -8.75 -8.41
N ASP A 74 -4.55 -9.41 -9.58
CA ASP A 74 -4.66 -10.84 -9.72
C ASP A 74 -3.49 -11.59 -9.08
N GLU A 75 -3.73 -12.80 -8.61
CA GLU A 75 -2.71 -13.71 -8.10
C GLU A 75 -1.57 -13.89 -9.12
N GLY A 76 -0.34 -13.84 -8.62
CA GLY A 76 0.86 -13.93 -9.47
C GLY A 76 1.28 -12.61 -10.11
N THR A 77 0.46 -11.56 -10.03
CA THR A 77 0.86 -10.23 -10.49
C THR A 77 1.80 -9.58 -9.48
N MET A 78 2.95 -9.13 -9.95
CA MET A 78 3.91 -8.36 -9.17
C MET A 78 4.20 -7.03 -9.87
N LEU A 79 4.02 -5.93 -9.15
CA LEU A 79 4.41 -4.59 -9.58
C LEU A 79 5.59 -4.11 -8.78
N ILE A 80 6.59 -3.56 -9.46
CA ILE A 80 7.77 -2.95 -8.83
C ILE A 80 7.93 -1.56 -9.41
N PHE A 81 8.07 -0.56 -8.56
CA PHE A 81 8.38 0.79 -8.99
C PHE A 81 9.33 1.51 -8.03
N LYS A 82 10.14 2.39 -8.60
CA LYS A 82 10.99 3.31 -7.86
C LYS A 82 10.14 4.46 -7.35
N ASN A 83 10.35 4.83 -6.10
CA ASN A 83 9.69 6.00 -5.54
C ASN A 83 10.40 7.29 -6.03
N GLU A 84 9.65 8.12 -6.71
CA GLU A 84 10.08 9.43 -7.23
C GLU A 84 8.99 10.47 -6.95
N PRO A 85 9.33 11.78 -6.98
CA PRO A 85 8.38 12.85 -6.68
C PRO A 85 7.12 12.83 -7.57
N HIS A 86 7.21 12.24 -8.74
CA HIS A 86 6.11 12.16 -9.72
C HIS A 86 5.57 10.72 -9.91
N ALA A 87 5.95 9.78 -9.05
CA ALA A 87 5.44 8.40 -9.10
C ALA A 87 4.01 8.32 -8.53
N TRP A 88 3.10 9.10 -9.16
CA TRP A 88 1.69 9.17 -8.76
C TRP A 88 0.99 7.85 -9.02
N HIS A 89 0.24 7.38 -8.03
CA HIS A 89 -0.54 6.17 -8.16
C HIS A 89 -1.75 6.19 -7.23
N GLY A 90 -2.74 5.39 -7.57
CA GLY A 90 -3.97 5.24 -6.82
C GLY A 90 -4.87 4.18 -7.46
N PHE A 91 -6.09 4.07 -6.98
CA PHE A 91 -7.11 3.22 -7.61
C PHE A 91 -8.51 3.71 -7.26
N HIS A 92 -9.47 3.48 -8.14
CA HIS A 92 -10.88 3.74 -7.83
C HIS A 92 -11.31 2.92 -6.63
N ALA A 93 -12.01 3.57 -5.71
CA ALA A 93 -12.43 2.98 -4.44
C ALA A 93 -13.06 1.58 -4.64
N PHE A 94 -12.57 0.65 -3.86
CA PHE A 94 -13.07 -0.71 -3.79
C PHE A 94 -13.22 -1.10 -2.32
N GLU A 95 -14.35 -1.62 -1.97
CA GLU A 95 -14.63 -2.10 -0.61
C GLU A 95 -14.80 -3.61 -0.62
N GLY A 96 -13.95 -4.30 0.16
CA GLY A 96 -13.96 -5.75 0.23
C GLY A 96 -12.58 -6.39 0.24
N PRO A 97 -12.53 -7.72 0.07
CA PRO A 97 -11.27 -8.46 0.05
C PRO A 97 -10.35 -7.98 -1.08
N ARG A 98 -9.18 -7.49 -0.74
CA ARG A 98 -8.11 -7.10 -1.68
C ARG A 98 -6.77 -7.40 -1.03
N ARG A 99 -6.25 -8.58 -1.36
CA ARG A 99 -5.05 -9.14 -0.72
C ARG A 99 -3.81 -8.71 -1.48
N VAL A 100 -2.87 -8.11 -0.74
CA VAL A 100 -1.58 -7.69 -1.28
C VAL A 100 -0.50 -7.78 -0.20
N ILE A 101 0.66 -8.28 -0.57
CA ILE A 101 1.89 -8.15 0.20
C ILE A 101 2.67 -7.00 -0.40
N GLN A 102 2.99 -6.01 0.42
CA GLN A 102 3.78 -4.86 0.05
C GLN A 102 5.16 -4.93 0.72
N LEU A 103 6.21 -4.84 -0.08
CA LEU A 103 7.58 -4.73 0.35
C LEU A 103 8.07 -3.32 0.03
N ASN A 104 8.67 -2.65 1.01
CA ASN A 104 9.29 -1.36 0.80
C ASN A 104 10.76 -1.41 1.24
N TRP A 105 11.70 -1.20 0.32
CA TRP A 105 13.06 -0.84 0.69
C TRP A 105 13.07 0.60 1.16
N VAL A 106 13.66 0.84 2.33
CA VAL A 106 13.64 2.16 2.96
C VAL A 106 15.05 2.66 3.25
N THR A 107 15.18 3.96 3.47
CA THR A 107 16.48 4.63 3.65
C THR A 107 17.26 4.14 4.85
N ASP A 108 16.58 3.84 5.96
CA ASP A 108 17.23 3.46 7.22
C ASP A 108 16.28 2.73 8.19
N MET A 109 16.85 2.12 9.23
CA MET A 109 16.09 1.39 10.26
C MET A 109 15.22 2.30 11.15
N GLY A 110 15.50 3.59 11.23
CA GLY A 110 14.66 4.54 11.96
C GLY A 110 13.27 4.67 11.35
N VAL A 111 13.19 4.57 10.02
CA VAL A 111 11.91 4.52 9.29
C VAL A 111 11.10 3.29 9.71
N VAL A 112 11.73 2.12 9.71
CA VAL A 112 11.08 0.85 10.11
C VAL A 112 10.52 0.95 11.53
N ARG A 113 11.33 1.43 12.47
CA ARG A 113 10.93 1.58 13.88
C ARG A 113 9.77 2.55 14.06
N ARG A 114 9.78 3.67 13.34
CA ARG A 114 8.72 4.70 13.38
C ARG A 114 7.39 4.13 12.85
N GLU A 115 7.42 3.46 11.72
CA GLU A 115 6.22 2.83 11.15
C GLU A 115 5.68 1.72 12.04
N GLN A 116 6.53 0.86 12.61
CA GLN A 116 6.13 -0.17 13.56
C GLN A 116 5.48 0.43 14.81
N PHE A 117 6.03 1.54 15.32
CA PHE A 117 5.45 2.25 16.46
C PHE A 117 4.06 2.79 16.13
N ARG A 118 3.90 3.46 14.97
CA ARG A 118 2.60 3.95 14.51
C ARG A 118 1.55 2.83 14.41
N HIS A 119 1.95 1.67 13.89
CA HIS A 119 1.06 0.50 13.81
C HIS A 119 0.65 -0.02 15.19
N LYS A 120 1.58 -0.10 16.15
CA LYS A 120 1.29 -0.50 17.54
C LYS A 120 0.31 0.48 18.21
N VAL A 121 0.53 1.77 18.07
CA VAL A 121 -0.33 2.82 18.63
C VAL A 121 -1.73 2.74 18.00
N SER A 122 -1.83 2.63 16.68
CA SER A 122 -3.12 2.49 15.98
C SER A 122 -3.88 1.22 16.41
N ALA A 123 -3.19 0.09 16.55
CA ALA A 123 -3.79 -1.16 17.04
C ALA A 123 -4.28 -1.05 18.48
N PHE A 124 -3.54 -0.35 19.33
CA PHE A 124 -3.93 -0.09 20.71
C PHE A 124 -5.24 0.72 20.81
N PHE A 125 -5.33 1.83 20.04
CA PHE A 125 -6.56 2.63 20.01
C PHE A 125 -7.76 1.89 19.41
N LYS A 126 -7.54 1.05 18.40
CA LYS A 126 -8.62 0.19 17.86
C LYS A 126 -9.13 -0.81 18.91
N ARG A 127 -8.24 -1.39 19.71
CA ARG A 127 -8.63 -2.29 20.82
C ARG A 127 -9.45 -1.57 21.89
N LEU A 128 -9.08 -0.34 22.25
CA LEU A 128 -9.83 0.46 23.22
C LEU A 128 -11.24 0.80 22.71
N ARG A 129 -11.36 1.20 21.43
CA ARG A 129 -12.67 1.48 20.82
C ARG A 129 -13.56 0.24 20.71
N GLY A 130 -12.98 -0.92 20.38
CA GLY A 130 -13.72 -2.19 20.30
C GLY A 130 -14.24 -2.67 21.65
N LYS A 131 -13.52 -2.42 22.75
CA LYS A 131 -13.98 -2.76 24.11
C LYS A 131 -15.15 -1.87 24.58
N ASN A 132 -15.14 -0.58 24.21
CA ASN A 132 -16.23 0.33 24.56
C ASN A 132 -17.53 0.03 23.79
N ALA A 133 -17.45 -0.48 22.58
CA ALA A 133 -18.63 -0.90 21.82
C ALA A 133 -19.32 -2.12 22.43
N GLN A 134 -18.57 -3.09 22.95
CA GLN A 134 -19.13 -4.28 23.60
C GLN A 134 -19.71 -4.03 24.99
N SER A 135 -19.32 -2.94 25.67
CA SER A 135 -19.89 -2.59 26.98
C SER A 135 -21.22 -1.86 26.90
N VAL A 136 -21.57 -1.29 25.76
CA VAL A 136 -22.86 -0.59 25.53
C VAL A 136 -23.96 -1.57 25.13
N GLU A 137 -23.61 -2.72 24.53
CA GLU A 137 -24.61 -3.76 24.15
C GLU A 137 -25.03 -4.68 25.31
N ARG A 138 -24.45 -4.51 26.50
CA ARG A 138 -24.76 -5.33 27.69
C ARG A 138 -25.55 -4.57 28.79
N MET A 139 -26.05 -3.41 28.51
CA MET A 139 -26.99 -2.65 29.36
C MET A 139 -28.36 -2.59 28.69
#